data_c23c3d59d21f190cd157c5c516ed4fbd
#
_entry.id   c23c3d59d21f190cd157c5c516ed4fbd
#
_cell.length_a   1.000
_cell.length_b   1.000
_cell.length_c   1.000
_cell.angle_alpha   90.00
_cell.angle_beta   90.00
_cell.angle_gamma   90.00
#
_symmetry.space_group_name_H-M   'P 1'
#
loop_
_entity.id
_entity.type
_entity.pdbx_description
1 polymer ?
#
loop_
_entity_poly.entity_id
_entity_poly.type
_entity_poly.pdbx_seq_one_letter_code
_entity_poly.pdbx_strand_id
1 'polypeptide(L)'
;IASAIITDKGGRTSHAAIVSRELGIPCVVGTGNATKILKNGQMITVDCSSAVAQIMEGELPFEKLEHKLDAIPETRTKVMVNIGAPDEAFKHYLLPAKGVGLGRLEFIITEHIKIHPNALIDFEKLKNNQVDKPTKLLVKTIEDLTVGYADKKQFYVDELAEGVAKIAASFWPHPVIIRLSDFKTNEYRTLIGGDRYEPVEENPMIGWRGASRYYHPNFKNAFGLECQALLKVRQEMGLKNVIPMIPFCRTPEEGSKVIQTMAEFGLSKEKDSDLKIYVMCEIPSNILLADDFFQIFDGMSIGSND
;
A
#
# COMPACT_ATOMS: atom_id res chain seq x y z
N ILE A 1 27.83 -7.68 1.08
CA ILE A 1 26.62 -7.25 1.79
C ILE A 1 27.09 -6.64 3.10
N ALA A 2 26.61 -5.41 3.44
CA ALA A 2 26.94 -4.76 4.72
C ALA A 2 26.25 -5.49 5.89
N SER A 3 26.92 -5.64 7.02
CA SER A 3 26.33 -6.21 8.25
C SER A 3 25.52 -5.18 9.04
N ALA A 4 25.81 -3.88 8.87
CA ALA A 4 25.06 -2.77 9.43
C ALA A 4 25.25 -1.52 8.57
N ILE A 5 24.32 -0.56 8.68
CA ILE A 5 24.39 0.74 8.02
C ILE A 5 24.34 1.84 9.07
N ILE A 6 25.27 2.78 9.00
CA ILE A 6 25.34 3.92 9.93
C ILE A 6 25.41 5.21 9.11
N THR A 7 24.56 6.20 9.42
CA THR A 7 24.54 7.49 8.72
C THR A 7 24.53 8.66 9.71
N ASP A 8 25.24 9.74 9.35
CA ASP A 8 25.25 10.97 10.15
C ASP A 8 23.92 11.73 10.09
N LYS A 9 23.21 11.63 8.94
CA LYS A 9 21.96 12.34 8.70
C LYS A 9 20.83 11.35 8.47
N GLY A 10 19.60 11.86 8.60
CA GLY A 10 18.39 11.08 8.33
C GLY A 10 17.61 10.76 9.60
N GLY A 11 16.40 10.26 9.41
CA GLY A 11 15.50 9.80 10.44
C GLY A 11 14.88 8.45 10.07
N ARG A 12 13.92 7.98 10.85
CA ARG A 12 13.25 6.68 10.66
C ARG A 12 12.57 6.52 9.30
N THR A 13 12.24 7.62 8.64
CA THR A 13 11.62 7.68 7.31
C THR A 13 12.60 7.96 6.19
N SER A 14 13.92 8.03 6.47
CA SER A 14 14.93 8.18 5.43
C SER A 14 15.05 6.92 4.58
N HIS A 15 15.45 7.09 3.33
CA HIS A 15 15.64 5.98 2.38
C HIS A 15 16.56 4.89 2.94
N ALA A 16 17.68 5.27 3.58
CA ALA A 16 18.58 4.32 4.23
C ALA A 16 17.87 3.47 5.30
N ALA A 17 17.03 4.08 6.14
CA ALA A 17 16.30 3.37 7.17
C ALA A 17 15.23 2.43 6.60
N ILE A 18 14.54 2.86 5.54
CA ILE A 18 13.50 2.05 4.88
C ILE A 18 14.13 0.83 4.22
N VAL A 19 15.11 1.03 3.35
CA VAL A 19 15.78 -0.06 2.62
C VAL A 19 16.48 -1.04 3.56
N SER A 20 17.13 -0.55 4.61
CA SER A 20 17.78 -1.42 5.60
C SER A 20 16.79 -2.31 6.32
N ARG A 21 15.60 -1.78 6.65
CA ARG A 21 14.52 -2.55 7.28
C ARG A 21 14.00 -3.64 6.36
N GLU A 22 13.80 -3.32 5.08
CA GLU A 22 13.37 -4.29 4.07
C GLU A 22 14.41 -5.40 3.88
N LEU A 23 15.69 -5.05 3.93
CA LEU A 23 16.79 -6.01 3.82
C LEU A 23 17.11 -6.76 5.12
N GLY A 24 16.46 -6.40 6.25
CA GLY A 24 16.74 -6.98 7.56
C GLY A 24 18.14 -6.65 8.10
N ILE A 25 18.71 -5.49 7.69
CA ILE A 25 20.05 -5.05 8.08
C ILE A 25 19.92 -4.02 9.21
N PRO A 26 20.63 -4.17 10.35
CA PRO A 26 20.70 -3.16 11.40
C PRO A 26 21.08 -1.79 10.83
N CYS A 27 20.33 -0.74 11.19
CA CYS A 27 20.56 0.60 10.65
C CYS A 27 20.41 1.68 11.73
N VAL A 28 21.46 2.47 11.90
CA VAL A 28 21.48 3.63 12.79
C VAL A 28 21.59 4.90 11.96
N VAL A 29 20.56 5.75 12.03
CA VAL A 29 20.47 6.99 11.25
C VAL A 29 20.50 8.22 12.16
N GLY A 30 21.03 9.33 11.66
CA GLY A 30 21.01 10.60 12.40
C GLY A 30 22.03 10.67 13.53
N THR A 31 23.17 9.99 13.44
CA THR A 31 24.20 9.99 14.47
C THR A 31 24.94 11.33 14.59
N GLY A 32 24.87 12.19 13.60
CA GLY A 32 25.49 13.52 13.55
C GLY A 32 26.96 13.51 13.17
N ASN A 33 27.75 12.55 13.65
CA ASN A 33 29.20 12.57 13.52
C ASN A 33 29.87 11.18 13.46
N ALA A 34 29.11 10.11 13.29
CA ALA A 34 29.68 8.74 13.24
C ALA A 34 30.77 8.59 12.19
N THR A 35 30.59 9.20 11.00
CA THR A 35 31.60 9.15 9.93
C THR A 35 32.92 9.85 10.27
N LYS A 36 32.95 10.71 11.29
CA LYS A 36 34.15 11.39 11.78
C LYS A 36 34.83 10.63 12.93
N ILE A 37 34.05 9.90 13.71
CA ILE A 37 34.52 9.18 14.90
C ILE A 37 34.98 7.78 14.55
N LEU A 38 34.20 7.06 13.74
CA LEU A 38 34.52 5.69 13.33
C LEU A 38 35.65 5.66 12.31
N LYS A 39 36.55 4.74 12.48
CA LYS A 39 37.74 4.57 11.60
C LYS A 39 37.61 3.31 10.77
N ASN A 40 38.20 3.34 9.58
CA ASN A 40 38.26 2.15 8.75
C ASN A 40 39.07 1.05 9.46
N GLY A 41 38.54 -0.17 9.43
CA GLY A 41 39.14 -1.32 10.12
C GLY A 41 38.84 -1.39 11.61
N GLN A 42 38.11 -0.43 12.18
CA GLN A 42 37.68 -0.48 13.56
C GLN A 42 36.57 -1.52 13.75
N MET A 43 36.75 -2.43 14.71
CA MET A 43 35.69 -3.36 15.11
C MET A 43 34.66 -2.63 15.97
N ILE A 44 33.40 -2.76 15.60
CA ILE A 44 32.27 -2.14 16.32
C ILE A 44 31.12 -3.12 16.46
N THR A 45 30.34 -2.97 17.51
CA THR A 45 29.03 -3.63 17.69
C THR A 45 27.92 -2.61 17.50
N VAL A 46 26.96 -2.95 16.66
CA VAL A 46 25.76 -2.12 16.39
C VAL A 46 24.54 -2.80 16.99
N ASP A 47 23.97 -2.19 18.01
CA ASP A 47 22.78 -2.66 18.70
C ASP A 47 21.55 -1.82 18.31
N CYS A 48 20.59 -2.46 17.66
CA CYS A 48 19.29 -1.89 17.28
C CYS A 48 18.13 -2.60 18.02
N SER A 49 18.39 -3.31 19.11
CA SER A 49 17.36 -4.08 19.84
C SER A 49 16.45 -3.21 20.69
N SER A 50 16.87 -1.97 21.00
CA SER A 50 16.11 -1.03 21.82
C SER A 50 15.59 0.15 20.99
N ALA A 51 14.74 1.00 21.61
CA ALA A 51 14.19 2.20 20.97
C ALA A 51 15.27 3.21 20.55
N VAL A 52 16.41 3.23 21.23
CA VAL A 52 17.60 4.03 20.92
C VAL A 52 18.72 3.08 20.55
N ALA A 53 19.10 3.11 19.28
CA ALA A 53 20.20 2.29 18.78
C ALA A 53 21.55 2.76 19.35
N GLN A 54 22.48 1.82 19.57
CA GLN A 54 23.78 2.09 20.11
C GLN A 54 24.90 1.56 19.19
N ILE A 55 25.98 2.29 19.12
CA ILE A 55 27.22 1.89 18.44
C ILE A 55 28.32 1.84 19.48
N MET A 56 28.88 0.67 19.67
CA MET A 56 29.87 0.41 20.73
C MET A 56 31.17 -0.04 20.11
N GLU A 57 32.28 0.28 20.73
CA GLU A 57 33.61 -0.17 20.28
C GLU A 57 33.82 -1.65 20.62
N GLY A 58 34.45 -2.36 19.70
CA GLY A 58 34.80 -3.78 19.87
C GLY A 58 33.70 -4.75 19.50
N GLU A 59 34.00 -6.02 19.62
CA GLU A 59 33.06 -7.14 19.48
C GLU A 59 32.50 -7.48 20.86
N LEU A 60 31.23 -7.11 21.10
CA LEU A 60 30.58 -7.37 22.37
C LEU A 60 29.76 -8.66 22.30
N PRO A 61 29.74 -9.46 23.36
CA PRO A 61 28.88 -10.65 23.44
C PRO A 61 27.41 -10.23 23.43
N PHE A 62 26.58 -10.98 22.72
CA PHE A 62 25.11 -10.82 22.73
C PHE A 62 24.45 -12.17 22.84
N GLU A 63 23.24 -12.18 23.38
CA GLU A 63 22.39 -13.35 23.45
C GLU A 63 21.36 -13.28 22.31
N LYS A 64 21.27 -14.37 21.53
CA LYS A 64 20.27 -14.52 20.49
C LYS A 64 19.09 -15.33 21.03
N LEU A 65 17.97 -14.65 21.30
CA LEU A 65 16.75 -15.31 21.70
C LEU A 65 16.01 -15.86 20.49
N GLU A 66 15.90 -17.15 20.38
CA GLU A 66 15.12 -17.84 19.33
C GLU A 66 13.79 -18.28 19.91
N HIS A 67 12.70 -17.73 19.39
CA HIS A 67 11.35 -18.15 19.76
C HIS A 67 10.86 -19.21 18.77
N LYS A 68 10.46 -20.38 19.30
CA LYS A 68 9.79 -21.40 18.50
C LYS A 68 8.36 -20.94 18.22
N LEU A 69 8.01 -20.79 16.94
CA LEU A 69 6.69 -20.30 16.54
C LEU A 69 5.55 -21.23 17.02
N ASP A 70 5.82 -22.53 17.07
CA ASP A 70 4.87 -23.54 17.54
C ASP A 70 4.57 -23.44 19.04
N ALA A 71 5.41 -22.74 19.80
CA ALA A 71 5.23 -22.54 21.24
C ALA A 71 4.42 -21.26 21.57
N ILE A 72 4.05 -20.46 20.56
CA ILE A 72 3.27 -19.24 20.76
C ILE A 72 1.82 -19.64 21.07
N PRO A 73 1.28 -19.27 22.24
CA PRO A 73 -0.09 -19.62 22.60
C PRO A 73 -1.11 -18.93 21.70
N GLU A 74 -2.20 -19.63 21.42
CA GLU A 74 -3.33 -18.99 20.73
C GLU A 74 -3.93 -17.88 21.60
N THR A 75 -4.17 -16.73 20.97
CA THR A 75 -4.75 -15.58 21.64
C THR A 75 -6.23 -15.46 21.36
N ARG A 76 -7.02 -14.91 22.30
CA ARG A 76 -8.44 -14.63 22.09
C ARG A 76 -8.66 -13.69 20.91
N THR A 77 -7.81 -12.68 20.78
CA THR A 77 -7.82 -11.73 19.66
C THR A 77 -6.91 -12.23 18.55
N LYS A 78 -7.39 -12.27 17.32
CA LYS A 78 -6.59 -12.69 16.18
C LYS A 78 -5.48 -11.68 15.91
N VAL A 79 -4.24 -12.11 15.99
CA VAL A 79 -3.08 -11.30 15.57
C VAL A 79 -2.96 -11.39 14.06
N MET A 80 -2.89 -10.24 13.40
CA MET A 80 -2.77 -10.12 11.95
C MET A 80 -1.54 -9.28 11.59
N VAL A 81 -1.00 -9.49 10.40
CA VAL A 81 0.16 -8.72 9.91
C VAL A 81 -0.28 -7.58 9.01
N ASN A 82 0.56 -6.55 8.90
CA ASN A 82 0.44 -5.52 7.88
C ASN A 82 1.46 -5.81 6.77
N ILE A 83 1.02 -5.76 5.52
CA ILE A 83 1.85 -6.05 4.34
C ILE A 83 1.84 -4.85 3.41
N GLY A 84 3.03 -4.34 3.08
CA GLY A 84 3.23 -3.30 2.07
C GLY A 84 3.45 -3.94 0.69
N ALA A 85 4.60 -4.60 0.52
CA ALA A 85 4.98 -5.19 -0.75
C ALA A 85 4.47 -6.63 -0.90
N PRO A 86 3.91 -7.03 -2.05
CA PRO A 86 3.43 -8.40 -2.30
C PRO A 86 4.49 -9.48 -2.08
N ASP A 87 5.74 -9.19 -2.43
CA ASP A 87 6.85 -10.16 -2.34
C ASP A 87 7.23 -10.49 -0.89
N GLU A 88 6.86 -9.64 0.08
CA GLU A 88 7.04 -9.91 1.50
C GLU A 88 6.00 -10.90 2.06
N ALA A 89 4.85 -11.03 1.40
CA ALA A 89 3.75 -11.87 1.88
C ALA A 89 4.20 -13.32 2.11
N PHE A 90 4.99 -13.88 1.19
CA PHE A 90 5.52 -15.24 1.31
C PHE A 90 6.57 -15.41 2.41
N LYS A 91 7.19 -14.33 2.88
CA LYS A 91 8.09 -14.39 4.05
C LYS A 91 7.29 -14.39 5.35
N HIS A 92 6.16 -13.70 5.37
CA HIS A 92 5.36 -13.50 6.56
C HIS A 92 4.29 -14.57 6.80
N TYR A 93 3.96 -15.41 5.81
CA TYR A 93 2.95 -16.47 5.99
C TYR A 93 3.37 -17.53 7.01
N LEU A 94 4.69 -17.68 7.25
CA LEU A 94 5.23 -18.59 8.28
C LEU A 94 4.98 -18.08 9.72
N LEU A 95 4.64 -16.82 9.89
CA LEU A 95 4.28 -16.28 11.20
C LEU A 95 2.90 -16.83 11.64
N PRO A 96 2.66 -17.04 12.93
CA PRO A 96 1.38 -17.53 13.45
C PRO A 96 0.28 -16.46 13.38
N ALA A 97 0.24 -15.72 12.26
CA ALA A 97 -0.75 -14.68 12.00
C ALA A 97 -2.03 -15.29 11.44
N LYS A 98 -3.17 -14.70 11.83
CA LYS A 98 -4.50 -15.14 11.42
C LYS A 98 -5.05 -14.31 10.23
N GLY A 99 -4.14 -13.79 9.40
CA GLY A 99 -4.46 -13.03 8.19
C GLY A 99 -3.68 -11.72 8.06
N VAL A 100 -4.09 -10.90 7.11
CA VAL A 100 -3.55 -9.57 6.85
C VAL A 100 -4.56 -8.52 7.29
N GLY A 101 -4.17 -7.71 8.29
CA GLY A 101 -5.00 -6.63 8.82
C GLY A 101 -4.98 -5.37 7.96
N LEU A 102 -3.88 -5.15 7.24
CA LEU A 102 -3.73 -4.04 6.30
C LEU A 102 -2.77 -4.42 5.16
N GLY A 103 -3.29 -4.64 3.97
CA GLY A 103 -2.57 -4.64 2.71
C GLY A 103 -2.79 -3.31 1.98
N ARG A 104 -1.73 -2.73 1.42
CA ARG A 104 -1.76 -1.39 0.81
C ARG A 104 -1.58 -1.47 -0.70
N LEU A 105 -2.58 -1.01 -1.46
CA LEU A 105 -2.49 -0.97 -2.92
C LEU A 105 -1.42 -0.01 -3.42
N GLU A 106 -1.12 1.05 -2.66
CA GLU A 106 -0.17 2.08 -3.03
C GLU A 106 1.21 1.51 -3.38
N PHE A 107 1.67 0.50 -2.64
CA PHE A 107 2.96 -0.15 -2.92
C PHE A 107 2.94 -0.89 -4.26
N ILE A 108 1.85 -1.59 -4.57
CA ILE A 108 1.71 -2.27 -5.87
C ILE A 108 1.71 -1.24 -6.99
N ILE A 109 0.97 -0.13 -6.81
CA ILE A 109 0.86 0.92 -7.82
C ILE A 109 2.20 1.60 -8.05
N THR A 110 2.96 1.94 -7.00
CA THR A 110 4.23 2.65 -7.12
C THR A 110 5.37 1.77 -7.62
N GLU A 111 5.40 0.50 -7.25
CA GLU A 111 6.52 -0.39 -7.57
C GLU A 111 6.33 -1.14 -8.90
N HIS A 112 5.11 -1.58 -9.18
CA HIS A 112 4.84 -2.43 -10.36
C HIS A 112 4.19 -1.64 -11.50
N ILE A 113 3.16 -0.84 -11.21
CA ILE A 113 2.40 -0.11 -12.25
C ILE A 113 3.10 1.20 -12.64
N LYS A 114 3.46 2.05 -11.68
CA LYS A 114 4.17 3.34 -11.83
C LYS A 114 3.44 4.43 -12.61
N ILE A 115 2.36 4.10 -13.31
CA ILE A 115 1.63 4.97 -14.21
C ILE A 115 0.32 5.42 -13.55
N HIS A 116 0.00 6.70 -13.67
CA HIS A 116 -1.29 7.22 -13.21
C HIS A 116 -2.45 6.57 -13.99
N PRO A 117 -3.49 6.02 -13.33
CA PRO A 117 -4.54 5.26 -14.00
C PRO A 117 -5.26 6.03 -15.10
N ASN A 118 -5.49 7.33 -14.93
CA ASN A 118 -6.09 8.16 -15.98
C ASN A 118 -5.19 8.29 -17.22
N ALA A 119 -3.86 8.22 -17.09
CA ALA A 119 -2.96 8.23 -18.24
C ALA A 119 -3.08 6.96 -19.09
N LEU A 120 -3.40 5.82 -18.46
CA LEU A 120 -3.69 4.58 -19.15
C LEU A 120 -5.09 4.60 -19.81
N ILE A 121 -6.07 5.19 -19.14
CA ILE A 121 -7.44 5.36 -19.67
C ILE A 121 -7.44 6.28 -20.90
N ASP A 122 -6.70 7.39 -20.83
CA ASP A 122 -6.62 8.38 -21.90
C ASP A 122 -5.50 8.10 -22.93
N PHE A 123 -4.88 6.90 -22.86
CA PHE A 123 -3.70 6.58 -23.67
C PHE A 123 -3.91 6.84 -25.17
N GLU A 124 -5.03 6.41 -25.76
CA GLU A 124 -5.32 6.64 -27.17
C GLU A 124 -5.48 8.13 -27.50
N LYS A 125 -6.06 8.91 -26.60
CA LYS A 125 -6.15 10.39 -26.76
C LYS A 125 -4.76 11.02 -26.73
N LEU A 126 -3.90 10.59 -25.79
CA LEU A 126 -2.53 11.07 -25.69
C LEU A 126 -1.71 10.71 -26.92
N LYS A 127 -1.89 9.48 -27.43
CA LYS A 127 -1.21 8.97 -28.63
C LYS A 127 -1.60 9.76 -29.89
N ASN A 128 -2.88 10.09 -30.01
CA ASN A 128 -3.38 10.85 -31.18
C ASN A 128 -3.06 12.34 -31.10
N ASN A 129 -2.72 12.88 -29.92
CA ASN A 129 -2.46 14.31 -29.68
C ASN A 129 -0.98 14.58 -29.27
N GLN A 130 -0.02 13.93 -29.90
CA GLN A 130 1.41 14.11 -29.61
C GLN A 130 1.98 15.40 -30.21
N VAL A 131 1.44 16.57 -29.81
CA VAL A 131 1.82 17.87 -30.37
C VAL A 131 3.17 18.33 -29.80
N ASP A 132 3.42 18.06 -28.53
CA ASP A 132 4.60 18.51 -27.80
C ASP A 132 5.55 17.37 -27.39
N LYS A 133 6.79 17.74 -27.08
CA LYS A 133 7.84 16.80 -26.67
C LYS A 133 7.49 16.04 -25.38
N PRO A 134 6.94 16.67 -24.31
CA PRO A 134 6.51 15.97 -23.11
C PRO A 134 5.45 14.90 -23.37
N THR A 135 4.44 15.18 -24.20
CA THR A 135 3.41 14.18 -24.56
C THR A 135 3.99 13.00 -25.32
N LYS A 136 4.90 13.25 -26.27
CA LYS A 136 5.59 12.18 -27.01
C LYS A 136 6.40 11.27 -26.06
N LEU A 137 7.10 11.88 -25.11
CA LEU A 137 7.88 11.12 -24.13
C LEU A 137 6.98 10.30 -23.22
N LEU A 138 5.86 10.87 -22.74
CA LEU A 138 4.89 10.16 -21.91
C LEU A 138 4.31 8.95 -22.64
N VAL A 139 3.85 9.11 -23.88
CA VAL A 139 3.30 8.02 -24.69
C VAL A 139 4.33 6.91 -24.86
N LYS A 140 5.57 7.26 -25.23
CA LYS A 140 6.66 6.30 -25.35
C LYS A 140 6.91 5.55 -24.04
N THR A 141 6.98 6.27 -22.92
CA THR A 141 7.21 5.66 -21.59
C THR A 141 6.10 4.68 -21.24
N ILE A 142 4.84 5.03 -21.52
CA ILE A 142 3.70 4.13 -21.29
C ILE A 142 3.83 2.89 -22.22
N GLU A 143 4.15 3.05 -23.50
CA GLU A 143 4.33 1.93 -24.43
C GLU A 143 5.45 0.99 -23.95
N ASP A 144 6.58 1.54 -23.52
CA ASP A 144 7.74 0.77 -23.03
C ASP A 144 7.41 -0.04 -21.75
N LEU A 145 6.62 0.54 -20.83
CA LEU A 145 6.23 -0.14 -19.58
C LEU A 145 5.10 -1.14 -19.76
N THR A 146 4.27 -0.97 -20.79
CA THR A 146 3.10 -1.80 -21.03
C THR A 146 3.27 -2.70 -22.26
N VAL A 147 4.50 -3.15 -22.51
CA VAL A 147 4.80 -4.08 -23.61
C VAL A 147 3.95 -5.35 -23.45
N GLY A 148 3.34 -5.79 -24.55
CA GLY A 148 2.45 -6.97 -24.55
C GLY A 148 0.98 -6.67 -24.28
N TYR A 149 0.64 -5.48 -23.80
CA TYR A 149 -0.74 -5.08 -23.57
C TYR A 149 -1.28 -4.18 -24.69
N ALA A 150 -2.24 -4.67 -25.46
CA ALA A 150 -2.97 -3.86 -26.45
C ALA A 150 -3.87 -2.82 -25.75
N ASP A 151 -4.66 -3.23 -24.77
CA ASP A 151 -5.39 -2.32 -23.86
C ASP A 151 -4.54 -1.96 -22.66
N LYS A 152 -4.16 -0.70 -22.55
CA LYS A 152 -3.30 -0.20 -21.46
C LYS A 152 -4.00 -0.21 -20.10
N LYS A 153 -5.32 -0.19 -20.06
CA LYS A 153 -6.11 -0.35 -18.82
C LYS A 153 -5.98 -1.77 -18.27
N GLN A 154 -5.93 -2.76 -19.17
CA GLN A 154 -5.78 -4.15 -18.74
C GLN A 154 -4.44 -4.39 -18.03
N PHE A 155 -3.37 -3.72 -18.44
CA PHE A 155 -2.10 -3.74 -17.71
C PHE A 155 -2.27 -3.35 -16.23
N TYR A 156 -2.99 -2.24 -15.97
CA TYR A 156 -3.25 -1.81 -14.59
C TYR A 156 -4.02 -2.85 -13.79
N VAL A 157 -5.07 -3.39 -14.39
CA VAL A 157 -5.94 -4.40 -13.76
C VAL A 157 -5.15 -5.66 -13.44
N ASP A 158 -4.34 -6.14 -14.37
CA ASP A 158 -3.58 -7.39 -14.21
C ASP A 158 -2.47 -7.26 -13.17
N GLU A 159 -1.66 -6.20 -13.25
CA GLU A 159 -0.59 -5.96 -12.28
C GLU A 159 -1.13 -5.78 -10.85
N LEU A 160 -2.23 -5.03 -10.71
CA LEU A 160 -2.85 -4.84 -9.40
C LEU A 160 -3.45 -6.15 -8.88
N ALA A 161 -4.14 -6.90 -9.75
CA ALA A 161 -4.71 -8.19 -9.38
C ALA A 161 -3.63 -9.20 -8.98
N GLU A 162 -2.51 -9.28 -9.71
CA GLU A 162 -1.40 -10.16 -9.38
C GLU A 162 -0.80 -9.82 -8.00
N GLY A 163 -0.54 -8.54 -7.74
CA GLY A 163 -0.01 -8.11 -6.45
C GLY A 163 -0.94 -8.45 -5.28
N VAL A 164 -2.25 -8.18 -5.43
CA VAL A 164 -3.25 -8.54 -4.41
C VAL A 164 -3.36 -10.06 -4.26
N ALA A 165 -3.34 -10.80 -5.36
CA ALA A 165 -3.44 -12.26 -5.34
C ALA A 165 -2.25 -12.92 -4.64
N LYS A 166 -1.03 -12.41 -4.82
CA LYS A 166 0.15 -12.88 -4.08
C LYS A 166 -0.06 -12.79 -2.57
N ILE A 167 -0.56 -11.65 -2.10
CA ILE A 167 -0.87 -11.44 -0.67
C ILE A 167 -1.99 -12.39 -0.23
N ALA A 168 -3.08 -12.47 -0.99
CA ALA A 168 -4.25 -13.25 -0.64
C ALA A 168 -3.97 -14.75 -0.60
N ALA A 169 -3.22 -15.26 -1.57
CA ALA A 169 -2.84 -16.67 -1.65
C ALA A 169 -1.92 -17.08 -0.51
N SER A 170 -0.96 -16.21 -0.12
CA SER A 170 -0.02 -16.48 0.98
C SER A 170 -0.72 -16.71 2.33
N PHE A 171 -1.88 -16.07 2.55
CA PHE A 171 -2.63 -16.19 3.81
C PHE A 171 -3.93 -16.98 3.68
N TRP A 172 -4.19 -17.62 2.54
CA TRP A 172 -5.39 -18.45 2.39
C TRP A 172 -5.45 -19.55 3.47
N PRO A 173 -6.62 -19.82 4.11
CA PRO A 173 -7.94 -19.19 3.91
C PRO A 173 -8.20 -17.98 4.83
N HIS A 174 -7.20 -17.45 5.51
CA HIS A 174 -7.34 -16.35 6.44
C HIS A 174 -7.71 -15.04 5.72
N PRO A 175 -8.46 -14.13 6.38
CA PRO A 175 -8.87 -12.87 5.77
C PRO A 175 -7.66 -11.98 5.43
N VAL A 176 -7.76 -11.30 4.30
CA VAL A 176 -6.77 -10.34 3.81
C VAL A 176 -7.50 -9.03 3.53
N ILE A 177 -7.30 -8.04 4.40
CA ILE A 177 -7.94 -6.73 4.28
C ILE A 177 -7.05 -5.85 3.40
N ILE A 178 -7.57 -5.47 2.25
CA ILE A 178 -6.87 -4.65 1.25
C ILE A 178 -7.44 -3.23 1.27
N ARG A 179 -6.64 -2.27 1.72
CA ARG A 179 -7.01 -0.86 1.65
C ARG A 179 -6.92 -0.38 0.20
N LEU A 180 -8.03 0.15 -0.31
CA LEU A 180 -8.09 0.81 -1.60
C LEU A 180 -7.13 2.02 -1.61
N SER A 181 -6.70 2.46 -2.77
CA SER A 181 -5.62 3.45 -2.90
C SER A 181 -5.92 4.77 -2.19
N ASP A 182 -5.06 5.17 -1.28
CA ASP A 182 -5.20 6.38 -0.45
C ASP A 182 -4.10 7.41 -0.74
N PHE A 183 -3.74 7.56 -1.99
CA PHE A 183 -2.81 8.60 -2.38
C PHE A 183 -3.40 9.99 -2.23
N LYS A 184 -2.59 10.88 -1.70
CA LYS A 184 -2.83 12.33 -1.79
C LYS A 184 -2.55 12.82 -3.21
N THR A 185 -3.07 13.99 -3.56
CA THR A 185 -2.87 14.60 -4.89
C THR A 185 -1.40 14.77 -5.24
N ASN A 186 -0.56 15.18 -4.29
CA ASN A 186 0.88 15.31 -4.48
C ASN A 186 1.58 13.95 -4.72
N GLU A 187 1.08 12.87 -4.15
CA GLU A 187 1.61 11.52 -4.36
C GLU A 187 1.18 10.96 -5.72
N TYR A 188 -0.12 11.01 -6.07
CA TYR A 188 -0.58 10.64 -7.41
C TYR A 188 0.11 11.43 -8.51
N ARG A 189 0.42 12.71 -8.26
CA ARG A 189 1.12 13.57 -9.19
C ARG A 189 2.52 13.08 -9.54
N THR A 190 3.16 12.30 -8.67
CA THR A 190 4.49 11.72 -8.93
C THR A 190 4.46 10.51 -9.86
N LEU A 191 3.30 9.88 -10.03
CA LEU A 191 3.17 8.78 -10.98
C LEU A 191 3.32 9.31 -12.42
N ILE A 192 3.75 8.45 -13.32
CA ILE A 192 3.96 8.77 -14.74
C ILE A 192 2.64 9.33 -15.34
N GLY A 193 2.69 10.55 -15.79
CA GLY A 193 1.55 11.30 -16.34
C GLY A 193 0.62 11.91 -15.30
N GLY A 194 0.88 11.73 -13.99
CA GLY A 194 0.02 12.22 -12.91
C GLY A 194 -0.11 13.74 -12.83
N ASP A 195 0.92 14.46 -13.24
CA ASP A 195 0.95 15.93 -13.29
C ASP A 195 -0.16 16.54 -14.17
N ARG A 196 -0.75 15.76 -15.07
CA ARG A 196 -1.82 16.17 -15.99
C ARG A 196 -3.22 16.03 -15.39
N TYR A 197 -3.37 15.21 -14.37
CA TYR A 197 -4.68 14.83 -13.82
C TYR A 197 -4.90 15.29 -12.40
N GLU A 198 -3.82 15.63 -11.68
CA GLU A 198 -3.89 15.95 -10.27
C GLU A 198 -3.80 17.46 -10.02
N PRO A 199 -4.75 18.03 -9.26
CA PRO A 199 -4.68 19.42 -8.85
C PRO A 199 -3.51 19.65 -7.89
N VAL A 200 -3.06 20.89 -7.81
CA VAL A 200 -2.13 21.34 -6.76
C VAL A 200 -2.96 21.78 -5.57
N GLU A 201 -2.76 21.15 -4.42
CA GLU A 201 -3.43 21.49 -3.18
C GLU A 201 -2.41 22.01 -2.16
N GLU A 202 -2.80 23.04 -1.39
CA GLU A 202 -1.95 23.59 -0.33
C GLU A 202 -1.81 22.60 0.83
N ASN A 203 -2.88 21.88 1.17
CA ASN A 203 -2.88 20.85 2.20
C ASN A 203 -3.48 19.54 1.68
N PRO A 204 -2.68 18.70 1.00
CA PRO A 204 -3.16 17.42 0.48
C PRO A 204 -3.61 16.41 1.55
N MET A 205 -3.19 16.57 2.82
CA MET A 205 -3.57 15.65 3.91
C MET A 205 -5.08 15.58 4.11
N ILE A 206 -5.75 16.73 4.08
CA ILE A 206 -7.20 16.85 4.24
C ILE A 206 -7.91 17.16 2.93
N GLY A 207 -7.19 17.10 1.83
CA GLY A 207 -7.67 17.43 0.49
C GLY A 207 -8.44 16.31 -0.20
N TRP A 208 -8.27 16.22 -1.52
CA TRP A 208 -8.94 15.24 -2.37
C TRP A 208 -8.24 13.88 -2.31
N ARG A 209 -8.64 13.04 -1.36
CA ARG A 209 -8.08 11.69 -1.13
C ARG A 209 -9.15 10.71 -0.66
N GLY A 210 -8.85 9.43 -0.73
CA GLY A 210 -9.69 8.34 -0.25
C GLY A 210 -11.08 8.35 -0.87
N ALA A 211 -12.11 8.10 -0.08
CA ALA A 211 -13.49 7.91 -0.51
C ALA A 211 -14.01 9.01 -1.45
N SER A 212 -13.70 10.29 -1.17
CA SER A 212 -14.17 11.42 -1.99
C SER A 212 -13.69 11.39 -3.45
N ARG A 213 -12.57 10.70 -3.68
CA ARG A 213 -11.97 10.55 -5.00
C ARG A 213 -12.71 9.52 -5.86
N TYR A 214 -13.17 8.44 -5.24
CA TYR A 214 -13.65 7.24 -5.96
C TYR A 214 -14.92 7.45 -6.75
N TYR A 215 -15.84 8.28 -6.27
CA TYR A 215 -17.07 8.61 -6.99
C TYR A 215 -16.97 9.94 -7.78
N HIS A 216 -15.85 10.67 -7.66
CA HIS A 216 -15.68 11.93 -8.38
C HIS A 216 -15.49 11.69 -9.89
N PRO A 217 -16.16 12.46 -10.78
CA PRO A 217 -16.11 12.24 -12.23
C PRO A 217 -14.70 12.15 -12.81
N ASN A 218 -13.75 12.92 -12.27
CA ASN A 218 -12.36 12.94 -12.75
C ASN A 218 -11.56 11.69 -12.36
N PHE A 219 -12.05 10.86 -11.44
CA PHE A 219 -11.32 9.68 -10.97
C PHE A 219 -12.14 8.39 -10.97
N LYS A 220 -13.47 8.47 -11.11
CA LYS A 220 -14.38 7.32 -11.05
C LYS A 220 -13.95 6.17 -11.97
N ASN A 221 -13.54 6.47 -13.19
CA ASN A 221 -13.09 5.46 -14.14
C ASN A 221 -11.75 4.83 -13.73
N ALA A 222 -10.86 5.60 -13.13
CA ALA A 222 -9.61 5.11 -12.56
C ALA A 222 -9.87 4.17 -11.38
N PHE A 223 -10.78 4.54 -10.48
CA PHE A 223 -11.24 3.67 -9.40
C PHE A 223 -11.91 2.39 -9.92
N GLY A 224 -12.58 2.47 -11.08
CA GLY A 224 -13.13 1.29 -11.75
C GLY A 224 -12.09 0.24 -12.09
N LEU A 225 -10.84 0.62 -12.39
CA LEU A 225 -9.75 -0.33 -12.61
C LEU A 225 -9.34 -1.08 -11.33
N GLU A 226 -9.36 -0.41 -10.18
CA GLU A 226 -9.15 -1.07 -8.88
C GLU A 226 -10.27 -2.09 -8.59
N CYS A 227 -11.53 -1.71 -8.84
CA CYS A 227 -12.66 -2.61 -8.68
C CYS A 227 -12.54 -3.85 -9.58
N GLN A 228 -12.14 -3.66 -10.84
CA GLN A 228 -11.93 -4.76 -11.80
C GLN A 228 -10.79 -5.69 -11.36
N ALA A 229 -9.71 -5.14 -10.83
CA ALA A 229 -8.61 -5.94 -10.29
C ALA A 229 -9.08 -6.82 -9.11
N LEU A 230 -9.85 -6.26 -8.17
CA LEU A 230 -10.41 -7.02 -7.06
C LEU A 230 -11.44 -8.07 -7.51
N LEU A 231 -12.25 -7.77 -8.52
CA LEU A 231 -13.14 -8.74 -9.15
C LEU A 231 -12.36 -9.92 -9.73
N LYS A 232 -11.30 -9.64 -10.47
CA LYS A 232 -10.42 -10.66 -11.05
C LYS A 232 -9.85 -11.57 -9.98
N VAL A 233 -9.33 -11.01 -8.89
CA VAL A 233 -8.79 -11.75 -7.74
C VAL A 233 -9.85 -12.64 -7.11
N ARG A 234 -11.05 -12.11 -6.84
CA ARG A 234 -12.10 -12.84 -6.12
C ARG A 234 -12.84 -13.84 -6.99
N GLN A 235 -13.15 -13.50 -8.24
CA GLN A 235 -14.01 -14.31 -9.12
C GLN A 235 -13.22 -15.20 -10.06
N GLU A 236 -12.18 -14.69 -10.72
CA GLU A 236 -11.41 -15.46 -11.68
C GLU A 236 -10.34 -16.31 -11.00
N MET A 237 -9.61 -15.74 -10.03
CA MET A 237 -8.57 -16.44 -9.27
C MET A 237 -9.12 -17.21 -8.05
N GLY A 238 -10.37 -16.98 -7.67
CA GLY A 238 -11.05 -17.69 -6.58
C GLY A 238 -10.62 -17.29 -5.16
N LEU A 239 -9.84 -16.22 -4.99
CA LEU A 239 -9.32 -15.78 -3.70
C LEU A 239 -10.34 -14.90 -2.96
N LYS A 240 -11.39 -15.51 -2.47
CA LYS A 240 -12.52 -14.84 -1.78
C LYS A 240 -12.18 -14.32 -0.39
N ASN A 241 -11.00 -14.61 0.14
CA ASN A 241 -10.52 -14.09 1.42
C ASN A 241 -10.10 -12.62 1.38
N VAL A 242 -10.10 -11.98 0.20
CA VAL A 242 -9.83 -10.55 0.04
C VAL A 242 -11.04 -9.71 0.48
N ILE A 243 -10.80 -8.75 1.37
CA ILE A 243 -11.80 -7.81 1.89
C ILE A 243 -11.34 -6.39 1.52
N PRO A 244 -12.00 -5.69 0.59
CA PRO A 244 -11.69 -4.30 0.32
C PRO A 244 -12.03 -3.39 1.50
N MET A 245 -11.19 -2.40 1.75
CA MET A 245 -11.36 -1.42 2.80
C MET A 245 -11.24 -0.01 2.27
N ILE A 246 -12.23 0.82 2.56
CA ILE A 246 -12.34 2.20 2.08
C ILE A 246 -11.60 3.14 3.05
N PRO A 247 -10.55 3.86 2.58
CA PRO A 247 -9.85 4.85 3.38
C PRO A 247 -10.55 6.20 3.37
N PHE A 248 -10.27 7.00 4.39
CA PHE A 248 -10.60 8.42 4.50
C PHE A 248 -12.04 8.76 4.10
N CYS A 249 -12.98 8.00 4.62
CA CYS A 249 -14.42 8.17 4.39
C CYS A 249 -14.98 9.13 5.43
N ARG A 250 -15.42 10.31 5.03
CA ARG A 250 -15.78 11.41 5.93
C ARG A 250 -17.16 11.29 6.49
N THR A 251 -18.10 10.76 5.69
CA THR A 251 -19.52 10.60 6.12
C THR A 251 -20.10 9.26 5.63
N PRO A 252 -21.16 8.77 6.26
CA PRO A 252 -21.89 7.57 5.80
C PRO A 252 -22.41 7.70 4.37
N GLU A 253 -22.89 8.89 3.97
CA GLU A 253 -23.37 9.16 2.60
C GLU A 253 -22.25 9.05 1.58
N GLU A 254 -21.04 9.49 1.94
CA GLU A 254 -19.85 9.30 1.11
C GLU A 254 -19.54 7.81 0.93
N GLY A 255 -19.60 7.05 2.02
CA GLY A 255 -19.45 5.59 1.99
C GLY A 255 -20.46 4.91 1.07
N SER A 256 -21.73 5.30 1.17
CA SER A 256 -22.81 4.77 0.31
C SER A 256 -22.52 5.06 -1.18
N LYS A 257 -22.05 6.27 -1.52
CA LYS A 257 -21.67 6.62 -2.90
C LYS A 257 -20.51 5.77 -3.41
N VAL A 258 -19.52 5.46 -2.57
CA VAL A 258 -18.41 4.59 -2.94
C VAL A 258 -18.91 3.17 -3.21
N ILE A 259 -19.73 2.60 -2.32
CA ILE A 259 -20.30 1.26 -2.50
C ILE A 259 -21.15 1.19 -3.79
N GLN A 260 -21.94 2.22 -4.06
CA GLN A 260 -22.67 2.31 -5.32
C GLN A 260 -21.73 2.34 -6.53
N THR A 261 -20.66 3.10 -6.45
CA THR A 261 -19.66 3.16 -7.52
C THR A 261 -18.96 1.81 -7.71
N MET A 262 -18.62 1.10 -6.64
CA MET A 262 -18.09 -0.27 -6.72
C MET A 262 -19.06 -1.20 -7.44
N ALA A 263 -20.35 -1.10 -7.12
CA ALA A 263 -21.41 -1.91 -7.75
C ALA A 263 -21.54 -1.62 -9.26
N GLU A 264 -21.42 -0.37 -9.67
CA GLU A 264 -21.43 0.01 -11.11
C GLU A 264 -20.29 -0.67 -11.89
N PHE A 265 -19.13 -0.86 -11.25
CA PHE A 265 -18.01 -1.61 -11.84
C PHE A 265 -18.07 -3.12 -11.55
N GLY A 266 -19.17 -3.61 -10.99
CA GLY A 266 -19.44 -5.03 -10.81
C GLY A 266 -19.02 -5.61 -9.46
N LEU A 267 -18.33 -4.87 -8.61
CA LEU A 267 -17.92 -5.30 -7.27
C LEU A 267 -19.03 -5.00 -6.27
N SER A 268 -19.96 -5.95 -6.11
CA SER A 268 -21.13 -5.80 -5.23
C SER A 268 -21.51 -7.10 -4.54
N LYS A 269 -22.19 -6.98 -3.41
CA LYS A 269 -22.72 -8.12 -2.65
C LYS A 269 -23.83 -8.89 -3.41
N GLU A 270 -24.50 -8.24 -4.35
CA GLU A 270 -25.47 -8.89 -5.22
C GLU A 270 -24.83 -9.93 -6.15
N LYS A 271 -23.61 -9.63 -6.63
CA LYS A 271 -22.85 -10.52 -7.51
C LYS A 271 -21.90 -11.47 -6.76
N ASP A 272 -21.51 -11.13 -5.56
CA ASP A 272 -20.63 -11.90 -4.71
C ASP A 272 -21.14 -11.82 -3.26
N SER A 273 -21.96 -12.77 -2.85
CA SER A 273 -22.62 -12.80 -1.53
C SER A 273 -21.62 -12.86 -0.36
N ASP A 274 -20.41 -13.34 -0.62
CA ASP A 274 -19.34 -13.45 0.38
C ASP A 274 -18.51 -12.14 0.50
N LEU A 275 -18.79 -11.16 -0.35
CA LEU A 275 -18.07 -9.88 -0.33
C LEU A 275 -18.38 -9.12 0.95
N LYS A 276 -17.32 -8.84 1.70
CA LYS A 276 -17.34 -7.88 2.81
C LYS A 276 -16.64 -6.60 2.38
N ILE A 277 -17.12 -5.46 2.86
CA ILE A 277 -16.53 -4.15 2.60
C ILE A 277 -16.28 -3.48 3.95
N TYR A 278 -15.05 -3.14 4.23
CA TYR A 278 -14.65 -2.45 5.46
C TYR A 278 -14.40 -0.97 5.20
N VAL A 279 -14.37 -0.19 6.27
CA VAL A 279 -14.00 1.23 6.26
C VAL A 279 -12.89 1.48 7.28
N MET A 280 -11.99 2.42 7.00
CA MET A 280 -11.04 2.89 8.02
C MET A 280 -11.73 3.85 8.99
N CYS A 281 -11.46 3.65 10.27
CA CYS A 281 -11.79 4.59 11.34
C CYS A 281 -10.53 5.38 11.67
N GLU A 282 -10.33 6.52 11.02
CA GLU A 282 -9.08 7.29 11.08
C GLU A 282 -9.30 8.81 11.19
N ILE A 283 -10.56 9.25 11.14
CA ILE A 283 -10.95 10.65 11.34
C ILE A 283 -12.09 10.74 12.36
N PRO A 284 -12.26 11.88 13.05
CA PRO A 284 -13.22 12.00 14.17
C PRO A 284 -14.66 11.63 13.82
N SER A 285 -15.11 11.93 12.60
CA SER A 285 -16.46 11.59 12.15
C SER A 285 -16.74 10.09 12.16
N ASN A 286 -15.73 9.25 11.92
CA ASN A 286 -15.92 7.80 11.95
C ASN A 286 -16.25 7.28 13.35
N ILE A 287 -15.79 7.95 14.39
CA ILE A 287 -16.12 7.63 15.79
C ILE A 287 -17.50 8.18 16.16
N LEU A 288 -17.76 9.46 15.82
CA LEU A 288 -19.00 10.14 16.17
C LEU A 288 -20.22 9.54 15.48
N LEU A 289 -20.06 9.01 14.26
CA LEU A 289 -21.10 8.41 13.44
C LEU A 289 -20.91 6.89 13.26
N ALA A 290 -20.26 6.23 14.23
CA ALA A 290 -19.89 4.82 14.10
C ALA A 290 -21.10 3.92 13.84
N ASP A 291 -22.22 4.15 14.52
CA ASP A 291 -23.44 3.37 14.33
C ASP A 291 -24.00 3.49 12.91
N ASP A 292 -23.94 4.69 12.32
CA ASP A 292 -24.39 4.92 10.94
C ASP A 292 -23.43 4.25 9.92
N PHE A 293 -22.12 4.30 10.17
CA PHE A 293 -21.14 3.59 9.36
C PHE A 293 -21.36 2.06 9.40
N PHE A 294 -21.71 1.50 10.57
CA PHE A 294 -22.00 0.07 10.69
C PHE A 294 -23.29 -0.38 10.03
N GLN A 295 -24.18 0.54 9.65
CA GLN A 295 -25.33 0.19 8.80
C GLN A 295 -24.92 -0.08 7.34
N ILE A 296 -23.75 0.40 6.92
CA ILE A 296 -23.27 0.39 5.53
C ILE A 296 -22.15 -0.63 5.36
N PHE A 297 -21.22 -0.69 6.31
CA PHE A 297 -19.99 -1.49 6.23
C PHE A 297 -20.04 -2.72 7.14
N ASP A 298 -19.32 -3.77 6.74
CA ASP A 298 -19.23 -5.03 7.48
C ASP A 298 -18.20 -4.98 8.62
N GLY A 299 -17.40 -3.92 8.69
CA GLY A 299 -16.39 -3.75 9.73
C GLY A 299 -15.58 -2.48 9.57
N MET A 300 -14.81 -2.18 10.61
CA MET A 300 -13.89 -1.05 10.67
C MET A 300 -12.47 -1.51 10.99
N SER A 301 -11.48 -0.78 10.47
CA SER A 301 -10.08 -0.85 10.90
C SER A 301 -9.70 0.47 11.53
N ILE A 302 -9.17 0.42 12.76
CA ILE A 302 -8.83 1.65 13.50
C ILE A 302 -7.41 2.06 13.14
N GLY A 303 -7.25 3.25 12.53
CA GLY A 303 -6.00 3.92 12.27
C GLY A 303 -5.67 4.89 13.42
N SER A 304 -4.48 4.76 14.00
CA SER A 304 -4.05 5.60 15.12
C SER A 304 -3.01 6.66 14.76
N ASN A 305 -2.65 6.78 13.49
CA ASN A 305 -1.56 7.64 13.00
C ASN A 305 -2.01 8.77 12.06
N ASP A 306 -3.31 8.86 11.77
CA ASP A 306 -3.87 9.91 10.91
C ASP A 306 -4.59 10.99 11.72
#